data_18189ace428a4b06aee3e8dae1977ba3
#
_entry.id   18189ace428a4b06aee3e8dae1977ba3
#
_cell.length_a   1.000
_cell.length_b   1.000
_cell.length_c   1.000
_cell.angle_alpha   90.00
_cell.angle_beta   90.00
_cell.angle_gamma   90.00
#
_symmetry.space_group_name_H-M   'P 1'
#
loop_
_entity.id
_entity.type
_entity.pdbx_description
1 polymer ?
#
loop_
_entity_poly.entity_id
_entity_poly.type
_entity_poly.pdbx_seq_one_letter_code
_entity_poly.pdbx_strand_id
1 'polypeptide(L)'
;VLNVAIQQKMLQQLNDYRTQVKVIRIEQIPQGWSIQLADGTVLKTKLLIGADGANSFVREQAYIDLDVLDYKQAAISCAIKTTQPNQYVARQIFLPTGPLAYLPMASLDAQENGYWQSIVWTLPDDYADEYSALSDQAFMQLLTQESLQMLGEVVAVRSRAQFPLKARAAQRYIKSGLALIGDAAHVIHPLAGQGVNIGCLDAAVLCDVLLHDLKRGVWANEQTLLRYEHQRKGQNDAMMHSMSAIGWLESSALFPFVWARNFGLKQVEQFDWFKDRFMRQANGLGALQHTRYAC
;
A
#
# COMPACT_ATOMS: atom_id res chain seq x y z
N VAL A 1 -9.40 -5.43 10.48
CA VAL A 1 -9.44 -5.34 11.95
C VAL A 1 -8.21 -4.65 12.49
N LEU A 2 -6.99 -5.06 12.08
CA LEU A 2 -5.74 -4.45 12.56
C LEU A 2 -5.65 -2.96 12.21
N ASN A 3 -5.98 -2.57 10.97
CA ASN A 3 -5.94 -1.18 10.52
C ASN A 3 -6.86 -0.28 11.35
N VAL A 4 -8.08 -0.74 11.65
CA VAL A 4 -9.02 0.03 12.51
C VAL A 4 -8.46 0.20 13.92
N ALA A 5 -7.88 -0.85 14.50
CA ALA A 5 -7.29 -0.77 15.83
C ALA A 5 -6.08 0.18 15.88
N ILE A 6 -5.22 0.16 14.85
CA ILE A 6 -4.09 1.08 14.71
C ILE A 6 -4.62 2.51 14.59
N GLN A 7 -5.59 2.78 13.71
CA GLN A 7 -6.20 4.09 13.54
C GLN A 7 -6.80 4.61 14.84
N GLN A 8 -7.59 3.80 15.55
CA GLN A 8 -8.17 4.18 16.84
C GLN A 8 -7.10 4.53 17.86
N LYS A 9 -6.03 3.72 17.94
CA LYS A 9 -4.92 3.98 18.85
C LYS A 9 -4.17 5.28 18.51
N MET A 10 -3.97 5.55 17.22
CA MET A 10 -3.33 6.79 16.77
C MET A 10 -4.22 8.01 17.03
N LEU A 11 -5.53 7.91 16.76
CA LEU A 11 -6.47 9.01 17.04
C LEU A 11 -6.49 9.39 18.53
N GLN A 12 -6.34 8.42 19.45
CA GLN A 12 -6.24 8.67 20.90
C GLN A 12 -5.02 9.50 21.29
N GLN A 13 -3.99 9.57 20.46
CA GLN A 13 -2.77 10.34 20.70
C GLN A 13 -2.81 11.75 20.09
N LEU A 14 -3.84 12.07 19.31
CA LEU A 14 -3.99 13.37 18.68
C LEU A 14 -4.72 14.33 19.62
N ASN A 15 -4.17 15.53 19.77
CA ASN A 15 -4.78 16.60 20.59
C ASN A 15 -5.85 17.38 19.81
N ASP A 16 -5.73 17.47 18.51
CA ASP A 16 -6.67 18.18 17.64
C ASP A 16 -6.84 17.40 16.33
N TYR A 17 -8.06 16.93 16.06
CA TYR A 17 -8.45 16.33 14.80
C TYR A 17 -9.92 16.64 14.51
N ARG A 18 -10.25 16.72 13.23
CA ARG A 18 -11.61 16.96 12.75
C ARG A 18 -12.03 15.83 11.82
N THR A 19 -13.20 15.29 12.05
CA THR A 19 -13.82 14.27 11.19
C THR A 19 -15.01 14.87 10.44
N GLN A 20 -15.47 14.18 9.38
CA GLN A 20 -16.60 14.60 8.55
C GLN A 20 -16.40 16.01 7.93
N VAL A 21 -15.16 16.38 7.68
CA VAL A 21 -14.78 17.67 7.11
C VAL A 21 -14.47 17.48 5.62
N LYS A 22 -15.04 18.32 4.77
CA LYS A 22 -14.73 18.35 3.34
C LYS A 22 -13.93 19.59 3.01
N VAL A 23 -12.72 19.39 2.50
CA VAL A 23 -11.90 20.46 1.92
C VAL A 23 -12.42 20.74 0.52
N ILE A 24 -12.64 22.02 0.18
CA ILE A 24 -13.18 22.44 -1.12
C ILE A 24 -12.20 23.28 -1.93
N ARG A 25 -11.19 23.88 -1.27
CA ARG A 25 -10.18 24.71 -1.94
C ARG A 25 -8.88 24.71 -1.13
N ILE A 26 -7.76 24.67 -1.83
CA ILE A 26 -6.42 24.81 -1.26
C ILE A 26 -5.65 25.80 -2.13
N GLU A 27 -5.06 26.80 -1.53
CA GLU A 27 -4.31 27.85 -2.24
C GLU A 27 -3.01 28.15 -1.53
N GLN A 28 -1.97 28.36 -2.32
CA GLN A 28 -0.69 28.86 -1.78
C GLN A 28 -0.82 30.34 -1.45
N ILE A 29 -0.36 30.71 -0.25
CA ILE A 29 -0.29 32.10 0.24
C ILE A 29 1.17 32.43 0.58
N PRO A 30 1.55 33.71 0.77
CA PRO A 30 2.95 34.08 1.02
C PRO A 30 3.62 33.39 2.19
N GLN A 31 2.86 32.96 3.20
CA GLN A 31 3.39 32.33 4.41
C GLN A 31 2.96 30.85 4.55
N GLY A 32 2.63 30.15 3.47
CA GLY A 32 2.20 28.77 3.49
C GLY A 32 0.98 28.50 2.64
N TRP A 33 -0.05 27.90 3.22
CA TRP A 33 -1.25 27.43 2.53
C TRP A 33 -2.53 27.85 3.25
N SER A 34 -3.54 28.18 2.46
CA SER A 34 -4.91 28.45 2.91
C SER A 34 -5.80 27.28 2.49
N ILE A 35 -6.55 26.71 3.43
CA ILE A 35 -7.44 25.58 3.22
C ILE A 35 -8.86 26.04 3.55
N GLN A 36 -9.76 25.98 2.57
CA GLN A 36 -11.17 26.31 2.73
C GLN A 36 -11.98 25.02 2.88
N LEU A 37 -12.80 24.98 3.94
CA LEU A 37 -13.70 23.88 4.24
C LEU A 37 -15.12 24.18 3.70
N ALA A 38 -15.92 23.12 3.52
CA ALA A 38 -17.27 23.25 2.98
C ALA A 38 -18.23 24.03 3.92
N ASP A 39 -17.93 24.08 5.21
CA ASP A 39 -18.68 24.87 6.20
C ASP A 39 -18.33 26.38 6.20
N GLY A 40 -17.45 26.82 5.28
CA GLY A 40 -16.97 28.18 5.19
C GLY A 40 -15.74 28.49 6.03
N THR A 41 -15.28 27.57 6.88
CA THR A 41 -14.06 27.75 7.69
C THR A 41 -12.83 27.87 6.79
N VAL A 42 -11.94 28.81 7.12
CA VAL A 42 -10.65 28.98 6.44
C VAL A 42 -9.52 28.73 7.44
N LEU A 43 -8.69 27.74 7.14
CA LEU A 43 -7.50 27.41 7.92
C LEU A 43 -6.25 27.91 7.18
N LYS A 44 -5.28 28.42 7.93
CA LYS A 44 -3.98 28.82 7.38
C LYS A 44 -2.87 28.04 8.06
N THR A 45 -1.93 27.52 7.28
CA THR A 45 -0.81 26.73 7.81
C THR A 45 0.49 27.08 7.10
N LYS A 46 1.61 26.97 7.79
CA LYS A 46 2.95 27.11 7.21
C LYS A 46 3.39 25.85 6.48
N LEU A 47 2.90 24.68 6.92
CA LEU A 47 3.18 23.39 6.30
C LEU A 47 1.87 22.63 6.14
N LEU A 48 1.57 22.24 4.91
CA LEU A 48 0.47 21.35 4.53
C LEU A 48 1.04 19.97 4.20
N ILE A 49 0.48 18.93 4.80
CA ILE A 49 0.84 17.54 4.49
C ILE A 49 -0.35 16.88 3.80
N GLY A 50 -0.15 16.47 2.53
CA GLY A 50 -1.13 15.70 1.76
C GLY A 50 -0.95 14.20 2.04
N ALA A 51 -1.96 13.60 2.69
CA ALA A 51 -2.02 12.16 3.00
C ALA A 51 -3.41 11.61 2.65
N ASP A 52 -4.03 12.17 1.63
CA ASP A 52 -5.44 12.01 1.25
C ASP A 52 -5.65 10.94 0.16
N GLY A 53 -4.67 10.04 0.00
CA GLY A 53 -4.80 8.83 -0.79
C GLY A 53 -4.50 9.01 -2.29
N ALA A 54 -4.72 7.94 -3.05
CA ALA A 54 -4.32 7.83 -4.46
C ALA A 54 -4.91 8.93 -5.38
N ASN A 55 -6.10 9.42 -5.06
CA ASN A 55 -6.78 10.50 -5.77
C ASN A 55 -6.64 11.83 -5.01
N SER A 56 -5.45 12.11 -4.52
CA SER A 56 -5.13 13.25 -3.65
C SER A 56 -5.59 14.59 -4.24
N PHE A 57 -6.52 15.22 -3.53
CA PHE A 57 -6.98 16.58 -3.81
C PHE A 57 -5.87 17.59 -3.50
N VAL A 58 -5.08 17.36 -2.44
CA VAL A 58 -3.93 18.22 -2.09
C VAL A 58 -2.91 18.26 -3.23
N ARG A 59 -2.56 17.08 -3.79
CA ARG A 59 -1.64 16.99 -4.94
C ARG A 59 -2.16 17.75 -6.16
N GLU A 60 -3.44 17.55 -6.48
CA GLU A 60 -4.10 18.20 -7.62
C GLU A 60 -4.12 19.72 -7.46
N GLN A 61 -4.55 20.23 -6.31
CA GLN A 61 -4.58 21.67 -6.01
C GLN A 61 -3.18 22.31 -5.92
N ALA A 62 -2.17 21.49 -5.62
CA ALA A 62 -0.78 21.92 -5.65
C ALA A 62 -0.17 21.89 -7.05
N TYR A 63 -0.91 21.45 -8.09
CA TYR A 63 -0.41 21.30 -9.47
C TYR A 63 0.86 20.43 -9.53
N ILE A 64 0.86 19.31 -8.81
CA ILE A 64 1.93 18.32 -8.86
C ILE A 64 1.49 17.21 -9.80
N ASP A 65 2.22 17.04 -10.90
CA ASP A 65 1.94 16.04 -11.93
C ASP A 65 2.18 14.62 -11.42
N LEU A 66 1.47 13.68 -12.04
CA LEU A 66 1.44 12.27 -11.68
C LEU A 66 1.81 11.41 -12.89
N ASP A 67 2.87 10.62 -12.75
CA ASP A 67 3.17 9.55 -13.68
C ASP A 67 2.32 8.32 -13.34
N VAL A 68 1.66 7.75 -14.34
CA VAL A 68 0.75 6.61 -14.17
C VAL A 68 1.18 5.47 -15.08
N LEU A 69 1.41 4.30 -14.49
CA LEU A 69 1.61 3.05 -15.20
C LEU A 69 0.40 2.14 -14.95
N ASP A 70 -0.35 1.85 -15.99
CA ASP A 70 -1.49 0.94 -15.95
C ASP A 70 -1.01 -0.49 -16.28
N TYR A 71 -1.14 -1.41 -15.33
CA TYR A 71 -0.71 -2.80 -15.50
C TYR A 71 -1.68 -3.65 -16.31
N LYS A 72 -2.86 -3.12 -16.68
CA LYS A 72 -3.94 -3.88 -17.31
C LYS A 72 -4.34 -5.11 -16.49
N GLN A 73 -4.36 -4.90 -15.20
CA GLN A 73 -4.71 -5.89 -14.18
C GLN A 73 -5.63 -5.25 -13.14
N ALA A 74 -6.44 -6.09 -12.52
CA ALA A 74 -7.22 -5.71 -11.36
C ALA A 74 -7.07 -6.74 -10.24
N ALA A 75 -7.28 -6.31 -9.00
CA ALA A 75 -7.32 -7.20 -7.86
C ALA A 75 -8.77 -7.39 -7.40
N ILE A 76 -9.20 -8.64 -7.27
CA ILE A 76 -10.42 -9.00 -6.55
C ILE A 76 -10.06 -9.22 -5.08
N SER A 77 -10.70 -8.49 -4.18
CA SER A 77 -10.53 -8.63 -2.74
C SER A 77 -11.86 -8.97 -2.09
N CYS A 78 -11.87 -9.96 -1.21
CA CYS A 78 -13.03 -10.33 -0.41
C CYS A 78 -12.62 -11.09 0.85
N ALA A 79 -13.56 -11.26 1.78
CA ALA A 79 -13.40 -12.18 2.88
C ALA A 79 -14.08 -13.52 2.52
N ILE A 80 -13.39 -14.63 2.74
CA ILE A 80 -13.89 -15.98 2.50
C ILE A 80 -13.80 -16.81 3.77
N LYS A 81 -14.70 -17.80 3.89
CA LYS A 81 -14.63 -18.85 4.91
C LYS A 81 -14.31 -20.18 4.23
N THR A 82 -13.39 -20.92 4.81
CA THR A 82 -12.95 -22.24 4.30
C THR A 82 -13.29 -23.36 5.27
N THR A 83 -13.38 -24.59 4.77
CA THR A 83 -13.68 -25.78 5.61
C THR A 83 -12.50 -26.20 6.47
N GLN A 84 -11.27 -25.83 6.10
CA GLN A 84 -10.07 -26.08 6.90
C GLN A 84 -9.55 -24.78 7.52
N PRO A 85 -8.97 -24.84 8.73
CA PRO A 85 -8.45 -23.66 9.42
C PRO A 85 -7.20 -23.12 8.75
N ASN A 86 -7.03 -21.80 8.79
CA ASN A 86 -5.91 -21.07 8.17
C ASN A 86 -4.58 -21.21 8.96
N GLN A 87 -4.64 -21.72 10.18
CA GLN A 87 -3.47 -21.89 11.07
C GLN A 87 -2.70 -20.59 11.33
N TYR A 88 -3.33 -19.43 11.09
CA TYR A 88 -2.72 -18.09 11.14
C TYR A 88 -1.51 -17.90 10.21
N VAL A 89 -1.48 -18.66 9.10
CA VAL A 89 -0.42 -18.59 8.09
C VAL A 89 -0.94 -17.88 6.86
N ALA A 90 -0.25 -16.83 6.42
CA ALA A 90 -0.46 -16.21 5.12
C ALA A 90 0.08 -17.15 4.02
N ARG A 91 -0.72 -17.34 2.98
CA ARG A 91 -0.37 -18.21 1.84
C ARG A 91 -0.54 -17.46 0.54
N GLN A 92 0.29 -17.79 -0.44
CA GLN A 92 0.18 -17.24 -1.78
C GLN A 92 0.39 -18.35 -2.80
N ILE A 93 -0.48 -18.36 -3.82
CA ILE A 93 -0.41 -19.27 -4.96
C ILE A 93 -0.16 -18.43 -6.19
N PHE A 94 0.80 -18.84 -7.02
CA PHE A 94 1.06 -18.23 -8.31
C PHE A 94 0.33 -19.03 -9.38
N LEU A 95 -0.85 -18.55 -9.75
CA LEU A 95 -1.67 -19.14 -10.80
C LEU A 95 -1.25 -18.59 -12.17
N PRO A 96 -1.55 -19.30 -13.27
CA PRO A 96 -1.33 -18.78 -14.61
C PRO A 96 -2.04 -17.45 -14.87
N THR A 97 -3.17 -17.22 -14.21
CA THR A 97 -3.96 -15.99 -14.27
C THR A 97 -3.42 -14.88 -13.38
N GLY A 98 -2.51 -15.19 -12.45
CA GLY A 98 -1.89 -14.25 -11.53
C GLY A 98 -1.88 -14.72 -10.07
N PRO A 99 -1.21 -13.98 -9.17
CA PRO A 99 -1.06 -14.36 -7.78
C PRO A 99 -2.38 -14.26 -7.00
N LEU A 100 -2.68 -15.31 -6.23
CA LEU A 100 -3.79 -15.40 -5.29
C LEU A 100 -3.25 -15.52 -3.88
N ALA A 101 -3.47 -14.48 -3.05
CA ALA A 101 -3.05 -14.46 -1.66
C ALA A 101 -4.21 -14.79 -0.72
N TYR A 102 -3.93 -15.59 0.30
CA TYR A 102 -4.80 -15.92 1.42
C TYR A 102 -4.20 -15.33 2.69
N LEU A 103 -4.87 -14.38 3.30
CA LEU A 103 -4.43 -13.66 4.48
C LEU A 103 -5.34 -14.03 5.66
N PRO A 104 -4.81 -14.63 6.74
CA PRO A 104 -5.64 -15.06 7.86
C PRO A 104 -6.34 -13.87 8.51
N MET A 105 -7.64 -14.03 8.81
CA MET A 105 -8.45 -13.05 9.51
C MET A 105 -8.90 -13.60 10.86
N ALA A 106 -8.94 -12.74 11.88
CA ALA A 106 -9.67 -13.03 13.11
C ALA A 106 -11.17 -12.90 12.84
N SER A 107 -11.96 -13.82 13.39
CA SER A 107 -13.42 -13.72 13.41
C SER A 107 -13.88 -13.03 14.69
N LEU A 108 -15.04 -12.34 14.61
CA LEU A 108 -15.73 -11.85 15.80
C LEU A 108 -16.40 -13.00 16.57
N ASP A 109 -16.70 -14.10 15.89
CA ASP A 109 -17.18 -15.34 16.52
C ASP A 109 -15.99 -16.26 16.82
N ALA A 110 -15.79 -16.58 18.08
CA ALA A 110 -14.71 -17.44 18.53
C ALA A 110 -14.78 -18.85 17.93
N GLN A 111 -15.97 -19.37 17.62
CA GLN A 111 -16.17 -20.68 17.00
C GLN A 111 -15.75 -20.71 15.53
N GLU A 112 -15.76 -19.55 14.87
CA GLU A 112 -15.34 -19.36 13.49
C GLU A 112 -13.91 -18.85 13.37
N ASN A 113 -13.24 -18.65 14.51
CA ASN A 113 -11.88 -18.11 14.52
C ASN A 113 -10.91 -19.09 13.84
N GLY A 114 -10.09 -18.56 12.93
CA GLY A 114 -9.16 -19.36 12.14
C GLY A 114 -9.72 -19.94 10.84
N TYR A 115 -11.02 -19.75 10.53
CA TYR A 115 -11.62 -20.21 9.26
C TYR A 115 -11.82 -19.10 8.24
N TRP A 116 -11.73 -17.84 8.65
CA TRP A 116 -11.85 -16.68 7.77
C TRP A 116 -10.51 -16.21 7.24
N GLN A 117 -10.50 -15.85 5.95
CA GLN A 117 -9.36 -15.29 5.23
C GLN A 117 -9.78 -14.03 4.49
N SER A 118 -8.91 -13.05 4.39
CA SER A 118 -8.98 -12.06 3.32
C SER A 118 -8.22 -12.60 2.13
N ILE A 119 -8.81 -12.59 0.95
CA ILE A 119 -8.09 -12.89 -0.29
C ILE A 119 -7.79 -11.62 -1.07
N VAL A 120 -6.69 -11.66 -1.79
CA VAL A 120 -6.35 -10.70 -2.85
C VAL A 120 -5.93 -11.52 -4.06
N TRP A 121 -6.74 -11.48 -5.11
CA TRP A 121 -6.47 -12.17 -6.37
C TRP A 121 -6.17 -11.16 -7.45
N THR A 122 -4.92 -11.10 -7.90
CA THR A 122 -4.50 -10.25 -9.00
C THR A 122 -4.74 -10.99 -10.32
N LEU A 123 -5.41 -10.33 -11.25
CA LEU A 123 -5.88 -10.91 -12.50
C LEU A 123 -5.70 -9.90 -13.64
N PRO A 124 -5.52 -10.34 -14.90
CA PRO A 124 -5.77 -9.49 -16.08
C PRO A 124 -7.19 -8.93 -16.03
N ASP A 125 -7.39 -7.72 -16.56
CA ASP A 125 -8.67 -7.00 -16.48
C ASP A 125 -9.86 -7.86 -16.95
N ASP A 126 -9.71 -8.59 -18.09
CA ASP A 126 -10.77 -9.42 -18.66
C ASP A 126 -11.22 -10.53 -17.69
N TYR A 127 -10.27 -11.23 -17.05
CA TYR A 127 -10.57 -12.25 -16.03
C TYR A 127 -11.17 -11.64 -14.77
N ALA A 128 -10.68 -10.47 -14.36
CA ALA A 128 -11.20 -9.80 -13.17
C ALA A 128 -12.65 -9.39 -13.38
N ASP A 129 -13.02 -8.88 -14.55
CA ASP A 129 -14.38 -8.50 -14.92
C ASP A 129 -15.29 -9.72 -14.95
N GLU A 130 -14.84 -10.81 -15.61
CA GLU A 130 -15.58 -12.08 -15.67
C GLU A 130 -15.82 -12.65 -14.27
N TYR A 131 -14.77 -12.75 -13.44
CA TYR A 131 -14.88 -13.38 -12.12
C TYR A 131 -15.64 -12.52 -11.11
N SER A 132 -15.57 -11.20 -11.26
CA SER A 132 -16.36 -10.28 -10.42
C SER A 132 -17.86 -10.34 -10.74
N ALA A 133 -18.24 -10.67 -11.97
CA ALA A 133 -19.63 -10.82 -12.41
C ALA A 133 -20.28 -12.15 -11.98
N LEU A 134 -19.49 -13.14 -11.52
CA LEU A 134 -19.99 -14.42 -11.07
C LEU A 134 -20.91 -14.27 -9.85
N SER A 135 -21.92 -15.15 -9.73
CA SER A 135 -22.65 -15.31 -8.48
C SER A 135 -21.72 -15.74 -7.35
N ASP A 136 -22.08 -15.50 -6.11
CA ASP A 136 -21.26 -15.91 -4.96
C ASP A 136 -21.00 -17.42 -4.96
N GLN A 137 -21.99 -18.23 -5.33
CA GLN A 137 -21.84 -19.68 -5.42
C GLN A 137 -20.82 -20.09 -6.51
N ALA A 138 -20.90 -19.51 -7.70
CA ALA A 138 -19.97 -19.79 -8.79
C ALA A 138 -18.54 -19.33 -8.45
N PHE A 139 -18.42 -18.15 -7.81
CA PHE A 139 -17.13 -17.63 -7.38
C PHE A 139 -16.49 -18.49 -6.28
N MET A 140 -17.24 -19.02 -5.33
CA MET A 140 -16.75 -19.95 -4.31
C MET A 140 -16.25 -21.24 -4.92
N GLN A 141 -16.98 -21.79 -5.91
CA GLN A 141 -16.56 -23.00 -6.65
C GLN A 141 -15.26 -22.74 -7.43
N LEU A 142 -15.18 -21.64 -8.16
CA LEU A 142 -13.98 -21.23 -8.87
C LEU A 142 -12.78 -21.10 -7.92
N LEU A 143 -12.91 -20.39 -6.82
CA LEU A 143 -11.85 -20.24 -5.82
C LEU A 143 -11.41 -21.57 -5.23
N THR A 144 -12.34 -22.48 -4.96
CA THR A 144 -12.03 -23.81 -4.45
C THR A 144 -11.19 -24.61 -5.44
N GLN A 145 -11.51 -24.52 -6.74
CA GLN A 145 -10.78 -25.19 -7.81
C GLN A 145 -9.39 -24.57 -8.02
N GLU A 146 -9.33 -23.26 -8.21
CA GLU A 146 -8.08 -22.54 -8.48
C GLU A 146 -7.09 -22.62 -7.30
N SER A 147 -7.56 -22.66 -6.07
CA SER A 147 -6.72 -22.84 -4.89
C SER A 147 -6.27 -24.28 -4.66
N LEU A 148 -6.65 -25.22 -5.55
CA LEU A 148 -6.38 -26.66 -5.39
C LEU A 148 -6.85 -27.19 -4.02
N GLN A 149 -7.93 -26.64 -3.49
CA GLN A 149 -8.49 -26.97 -2.17
C GLN A 149 -7.48 -26.86 -1.03
N MET A 150 -6.51 -25.93 -1.13
CA MET A 150 -5.41 -25.77 -0.16
C MET A 150 -5.89 -25.61 1.29
N LEU A 151 -7.07 -25.00 1.49
CA LEU A 151 -7.76 -24.88 2.77
C LEU A 151 -9.15 -25.53 2.75
N GLY A 152 -9.32 -26.57 1.94
CA GLY A 152 -10.58 -27.21 1.69
C GLY A 152 -11.52 -26.36 0.81
N GLU A 153 -12.82 -26.55 0.95
CA GLU A 153 -13.82 -25.83 0.16
C GLU A 153 -14.04 -24.42 0.69
N VAL A 154 -14.32 -23.47 -0.21
CA VAL A 154 -14.79 -22.14 0.15
C VAL A 154 -16.30 -22.19 0.34
N VAL A 155 -16.76 -21.94 1.56
CA VAL A 155 -18.17 -22.10 1.97
C VAL A 155 -18.91 -20.79 2.23
N ALA A 156 -18.20 -19.65 2.25
CA ALA A 156 -18.82 -18.34 2.31
C ALA A 156 -17.89 -17.28 1.68
N VAL A 157 -18.51 -16.23 1.12
CA VAL A 157 -17.83 -15.04 0.59
C VAL A 157 -18.55 -13.78 1.11
N ARG A 158 -17.78 -12.73 1.43
CA ARG A 158 -18.31 -11.44 1.89
C ARG A 158 -17.51 -10.30 1.31
N SER A 159 -18.15 -9.17 1.07
CA SER A 159 -17.51 -7.90 0.71
C SER A 159 -16.59 -8.01 -0.52
N ARG A 160 -17.06 -8.69 -1.57
CA ARG A 160 -16.31 -8.81 -2.82
C ARG A 160 -16.23 -7.44 -3.52
N ALA A 161 -15.00 -7.01 -3.82
CA ALA A 161 -14.74 -5.76 -4.53
C ALA A 161 -13.57 -5.93 -5.49
N GLN A 162 -13.61 -5.20 -6.61
CA GLN A 162 -12.56 -5.18 -7.62
C GLN A 162 -11.88 -3.82 -7.62
N PHE A 163 -10.56 -3.80 -7.74
CA PHE A 163 -9.73 -2.60 -7.76
C PHE A 163 -8.76 -2.66 -8.94
N PRO A 164 -8.75 -1.66 -9.84
CA PRO A 164 -7.78 -1.60 -10.92
C PRO A 164 -6.36 -1.40 -10.35
N LEU A 165 -5.39 -2.10 -10.89
CA LEU A 165 -4.00 -2.01 -10.46
C LEU A 165 -3.24 -1.03 -11.35
N LYS A 166 -2.88 0.11 -10.75
CA LYS A 166 -2.11 1.16 -11.39
C LYS A 166 -1.00 1.61 -10.45
N ALA A 167 0.23 1.63 -10.94
CA ALA A 167 1.27 2.36 -10.24
C ALA A 167 1.10 3.85 -10.53
N ARG A 168 1.32 4.66 -9.53
CA ARG A 168 1.27 6.12 -9.62
C ARG A 168 2.45 6.70 -8.86
N ALA A 169 3.13 7.69 -9.42
CA ALA A 169 4.22 8.38 -8.77
C ALA A 169 4.09 9.88 -9.01
N ALA A 170 4.01 10.65 -7.95
CA ALA A 170 4.08 12.10 -8.05
C ALA A 170 5.49 12.50 -8.55
N GLN A 171 5.56 13.40 -9.53
CA GLN A 171 6.83 13.88 -10.07
C GLN A 171 7.65 14.61 -9.00
N ARG A 172 6.96 15.27 -8.07
CA ARG A 172 7.55 15.88 -6.88
C ARG A 172 6.76 15.46 -5.64
N TYR A 173 7.46 15.24 -4.53
CA TYR A 173 6.81 14.97 -3.24
C TYR A 173 6.62 16.22 -2.41
N ILE A 174 7.20 17.33 -2.85
CA ILE A 174 7.16 18.60 -2.13
C ILE A 174 6.84 19.78 -3.03
N LYS A 175 6.33 20.83 -2.41
CA LYS A 175 6.29 22.21 -2.89
C LYS A 175 6.59 23.13 -1.71
N SER A 176 6.85 24.42 -1.94
CA SER A 176 7.10 25.33 -0.84
C SER A 176 5.99 25.27 0.21
N GLY A 177 6.33 24.86 1.42
CA GLY A 177 5.37 24.65 2.54
C GLY A 177 4.39 23.49 2.35
N LEU A 178 4.66 22.52 1.48
CA LEU A 178 3.82 21.35 1.24
C LEU A 178 4.66 20.09 1.09
N ALA A 179 4.20 18.98 1.68
CA ALA A 179 4.74 17.64 1.48
C ALA A 179 3.61 16.63 1.21
N LEU A 180 3.83 15.68 0.29
CA LEU A 180 2.96 14.53 0.04
C LEU A 180 3.57 13.29 0.69
N ILE A 181 2.73 12.44 1.28
CA ILE A 181 3.12 11.15 1.89
C ILE A 181 2.14 10.05 1.51
N GLY A 182 2.61 8.80 1.53
CA GLY A 182 1.78 7.62 1.24
C GLY A 182 1.19 7.66 -0.16
N ASP A 183 -0.04 7.18 -0.31
CA ASP A 183 -0.71 7.07 -1.60
C ASP A 183 -0.93 8.42 -2.31
N ALA A 184 -0.88 9.54 -1.58
CA ALA A 184 -0.91 10.86 -2.19
C ALA A 184 0.35 11.16 -3.01
N ALA A 185 1.50 10.59 -2.60
CA ALA A 185 2.79 10.70 -3.29
C ALA A 185 3.03 9.55 -4.27
N HIS A 186 2.66 8.33 -3.91
CA HIS A 186 2.95 7.12 -4.72
C HIS A 186 1.97 5.98 -4.41
N VAL A 187 1.60 5.24 -5.44
CA VAL A 187 0.86 3.97 -5.34
C VAL A 187 1.70 2.90 -6.02
N ILE A 188 2.06 1.87 -5.29
CA ILE A 188 2.89 0.77 -5.77
C ILE A 188 2.03 -0.47 -5.98
N HIS A 189 2.42 -1.33 -6.92
CA HIS A 189 1.72 -2.59 -7.19
C HIS A 189 1.60 -3.43 -5.90
N PRO A 190 0.41 -3.98 -5.58
CA PRO A 190 0.15 -4.64 -4.29
C PRO A 190 0.79 -6.03 -4.15
N LEU A 191 1.64 -6.49 -5.07
CA LEU A 191 2.29 -7.81 -5.06
C LEU A 191 2.87 -8.20 -3.68
N ALA A 192 3.32 -7.25 -2.89
CA ALA A 192 3.92 -7.50 -1.58
C ALA A 192 3.12 -6.90 -0.40
N GLY A 193 1.93 -6.34 -0.62
CA GLY A 193 1.13 -5.70 0.44
C GLY A 193 1.82 -4.52 1.15
N GLN A 194 2.79 -3.87 0.53
CA GLN A 194 3.71 -2.92 1.17
C GLN A 194 3.24 -1.46 1.17
N GLY A 195 2.12 -1.14 0.54
CA GLY A 195 1.67 0.26 0.38
C GLY A 195 1.60 1.01 1.72
N VAL A 196 0.96 0.44 2.73
CA VAL A 196 0.85 1.05 4.07
C VAL A 196 2.22 1.20 4.73
N ASN A 197 3.10 0.20 4.61
CA ASN A 197 4.43 0.24 5.23
C ASN A 197 5.26 1.38 4.66
N ILE A 198 5.24 1.55 3.34
CA ILE A 198 5.98 2.61 2.65
C ILE A 198 5.41 3.98 3.01
N GLY A 199 4.08 4.13 3.10
CA GLY A 199 3.45 5.36 3.56
C GLY A 199 3.79 5.72 5.02
N CYS A 200 3.89 4.73 5.91
CA CYS A 200 4.36 4.93 7.28
C CYS A 200 5.83 5.36 7.32
N LEU A 201 6.67 4.81 6.43
CA LEU A 201 8.07 5.25 6.30
C LEU A 201 8.18 6.69 5.81
N ASP A 202 7.33 7.12 4.88
CA ASP A 202 7.28 8.52 4.46
C ASP A 202 6.97 9.44 5.64
N ALA A 203 5.97 9.10 6.44
CA ALA A 203 5.61 9.87 7.63
C ALA A 203 6.76 9.91 8.65
N ALA A 204 7.42 8.78 8.91
CA ALA A 204 8.54 8.68 9.85
C ALA A 204 9.73 9.56 9.39
N VAL A 205 10.13 9.46 8.11
CA VAL A 205 11.23 10.24 7.57
C VAL A 205 10.89 11.72 7.53
N LEU A 206 9.65 12.10 7.13
CA LEU A 206 9.22 13.50 7.17
C LEU A 206 9.29 14.06 8.60
N CYS A 207 8.77 13.34 9.59
CA CYS A 207 8.86 13.72 10.98
C CYS A 207 10.32 13.91 11.44
N ASP A 208 11.21 13.02 11.04
CA ASP A 208 12.61 13.06 11.47
C ASP A 208 13.36 14.27 10.92
N VAL A 209 13.19 14.59 9.63
CA VAL A 209 13.80 15.80 9.04
C VAL A 209 13.22 17.09 9.62
N LEU A 210 11.91 17.12 9.88
CA LEU A 210 11.26 18.28 10.52
C LEU A 210 11.76 18.50 11.94
N LEU A 211 11.81 17.44 12.75
CA LEU A 211 12.29 17.50 14.14
C LEU A 211 13.78 17.84 14.25
N HIS A 212 14.58 17.35 13.32
CA HIS A 212 16.01 17.70 13.24
C HIS A 212 16.19 19.22 13.08
N ASP A 213 15.45 19.82 12.15
CA ASP A 213 15.57 21.25 11.88
C ASP A 213 14.90 22.11 12.97
N LEU A 214 13.77 21.66 13.51
CA LEU A 214 13.10 22.35 14.61
C LEU A 214 14.03 22.53 15.83
N LYS A 215 14.83 21.51 16.16
CA LYS A 215 15.85 21.61 17.24
C LYS A 215 16.93 22.65 16.97
N ARG A 216 17.14 23.00 15.70
CA ARG A 216 18.10 24.02 15.27
C ARG A 216 17.45 25.39 15.08
N GLY A 217 16.19 25.55 15.48
CA GLY A 217 15.43 26.79 15.30
C GLY A 217 14.97 27.04 13.87
N VAL A 218 15.07 26.04 12.97
CA VAL A 218 14.64 26.12 11.57
C VAL A 218 13.31 25.39 11.43
N TRP A 219 12.33 26.04 10.81
CA TRP A 219 11.01 25.46 10.60
C TRP A 219 10.77 25.16 9.13
N ALA A 220 10.62 23.88 8.79
CA ALA A 220 10.03 23.36 7.53
C ALA A 220 10.33 24.20 6.28
N ASN A 221 11.59 24.65 6.12
CA ASN A 221 12.00 25.38 4.93
C ASN A 221 12.11 24.43 3.72
N GLU A 222 12.33 24.98 2.54
CA GLU A 222 12.42 24.21 1.31
C GLU A 222 13.53 23.14 1.36
N GLN A 223 14.68 23.45 1.97
CA GLN A 223 15.78 22.49 2.12
C GLN A 223 15.43 21.32 3.04
N THR A 224 14.65 21.57 4.09
CA THR A 224 14.12 20.50 4.96
C THR A 224 13.28 19.53 4.15
N LEU A 225 12.34 20.07 3.36
CA LEU A 225 11.45 19.26 2.53
C LEU A 225 12.19 18.56 1.39
N LEU A 226 13.19 19.20 0.78
CA LEU A 226 14.06 18.57 -0.22
C LEU A 226 14.80 17.35 0.34
N ARG A 227 15.29 17.40 1.60
CA ARG A 227 15.91 16.22 2.24
C ARG A 227 14.92 15.06 2.36
N TYR A 228 13.67 15.35 2.74
CA TYR A 228 12.61 14.35 2.76
C TYR A 228 12.40 13.74 1.37
N GLU A 229 12.19 14.58 0.33
CA GLU A 229 11.96 14.13 -1.03
C GLU A 229 13.12 13.25 -1.53
N HIS A 230 14.37 13.67 -1.35
CA HIS A 230 15.55 12.91 -1.78
C HIS A 230 15.67 11.55 -1.10
N GLN A 231 15.38 11.48 0.21
CA GLN A 231 15.44 10.22 0.95
C GLN A 231 14.34 9.26 0.54
N ARG A 232 13.13 9.76 0.26
CA ARG A 232 11.98 8.89 0.01
C ARG A 232 11.75 8.59 -1.47
N LYS A 233 11.79 9.62 -2.33
CA LYS A 233 11.48 9.43 -3.76
C LYS A 233 12.39 8.41 -4.42
N GLY A 234 13.71 8.50 -4.21
CA GLY A 234 14.64 7.54 -4.80
C GLY A 234 14.39 6.10 -4.34
N GLN A 235 14.06 5.89 -3.06
CA GLN A 235 13.74 4.56 -2.53
C GLN A 235 12.39 4.04 -3.08
N ASN A 236 11.39 4.91 -3.16
CA ASN A 236 10.06 4.55 -3.66
C ASN A 236 10.09 4.25 -5.16
N ASP A 237 10.80 5.06 -5.95
CA ASP A 237 11.01 4.82 -7.38
C ASP A 237 11.75 3.48 -7.62
N ALA A 238 12.81 3.20 -6.86
CA ALA A 238 13.52 1.92 -6.94
C ALA A 238 12.61 0.74 -6.58
N MET A 239 11.78 0.87 -5.55
CA MET A 239 10.80 -0.16 -5.17
C MET A 239 9.76 -0.37 -6.27
N MET A 240 9.23 0.71 -6.84
CA MET A 240 8.24 0.65 -7.93
C MET A 240 8.80 -0.05 -9.16
N HIS A 241 10.03 0.28 -9.57
CA HIS A 241 10.70 -0.38 -10.70
C HIS A 241 10.99 -1.86 -10.40
N SER A 242 11.40 -2.18 -9.18
CA SER A 242 11.64 -3.56 -8.77
C SER A 242 10.35 -4.39 -8.81
N MET A 243 9.24 -3.86 -8.30
CA MET A 243 7.95 -4.54 -8.33
C MET A 243 7.43 -4.69 -9.76
N SER A 244 7.60 -3.69 -10.61
CA SER A 244 7.24 -3.79 -12.02
C SER A 244 8.07 -4.84 -12.77
N ALA A 245 9.38 -4.94 -12.47
CA ALA A 245 10.24 -5.96 -13.04
C ALA A 245 9.87 -7.38 -12.58
N ILE A 246 9.52 -7.55 -11.30
CA ILE A 246 9.03 -8.83 -10.77
C ILE A 246 7.70 -9.20 -11.44
N GLY A 247 6.74 -8.28 -11.52
CA GLY A 247 5.46 -8.52 -12.19
C GLY A 247 5.63 -8.90 -13.66
N TRP A 248 6.55 -8.25 -14.38
CA TRP A 248 6.87 -8.63 -15.75
C TRP A 248 7.52 -10.02 -15.84
N LEU A 249 8.42 -10.37 -14.92
CA LEU A 249 9.05 -11.68 -14.86
C LEU A 249 8.03 -12.78 -14.56
N GLU A 250 7.06 -12.50 -13.68
CA GLU A 250 5.99 -13.45 -13.33
C GLU A 250 5.00 -13.68 -14.48
N SER A 251 4.66 -12.64 -15.24
CA SER A 251 3.77 -12.73 -16.39
C SER A 251 4.43 -13.31 -17.65
N SER A 252 5.77 -13.41 -17.67
CA SER A 252 6.50 -13.92 -18.82
C SER A 252 6.38 -15.45 -18.92
N ALA A 253 5.79 -15.94 -20.02
CA ALA A 253 5.68 -17.36 -20.35
C ALA A 253 6.93 -17.92 -21.07
N LEU A 254 7.95 -17.12 -21.36
CA LEU A 254 9.15 -17.54 -22.07
C LEU A 254 10.00 -18.47 -21.20
N PHE A 255 10.34 -19.65 -21.75
CA PHE A 255 11.06 -20.71 -21.04
C PHE A 255 12.32 -20.25 -20.29
N PRO A 256 13.20 -19.39 -20.82
CA PRO A 256 14.37 -18.93 -20.07
C PRO A 256 14.03 -18.17 -18.79
N PHE A 257 12.96 -17.37 -18.81
CA PHE A 257 12.51 -16.59 -17.65
C PHE A 257 11.81 -17.46 -16.61
N VAL A 258 11.00 -18.44 -17.04
CA VAL A 258 10.39 -19.44 -16.14
C VAL A 258 11.47 -20.25 -15.44
N TRP A 259 12.51 -20.68 -16.15
CA TRP A 259 13.64 -21.41 -15.58
C TRP A 259 14.43 -20.54 -14.59
N ALA A 260 14.77 -19.30 -14.98
CA ALA A 260 15.52 -18.36 -14.13
C ALA A 260 14.76 -18.02 -12.85
N ARG A 261 13.44 -17.83 -12.94
CA ARG A 261 12.55 -17.60 -11.79
C ARG A 261 12.58 -18.79 -10.82
N ASN A 262 12.35 -20.00 -11.34
CA ASN A 262 12.30 -21.21 -10.50
C ASN A 262 13.66 -21.52 -9.88
N PHE A 263 14.75 -21.32 -10.64
CA PHE A 263 16.11 -21.48 -10.14
C PHE A 263 16.44 -20.44 -9.08
N GLY A 264 16.13 -19.17 -9.34
CA GLY A 264 16.36 -18.04 -8.41
C GLY A 264 15.60 -18.24 -7.10
N LEU A 265 14.34 -18.64 -7.13
CA LEU A 265 13.55 -18.92 -5.92
C LEU A 265 14.16 -20.06 -5.08
N LYS A 266 14.62 -21.14 -5.72
CA LYS A 266 15.33 -22.25 -5.03
C LYS A 266 16.63 -21.77 -4.36
N GLN A 267 17.37 -20.89 -5.02
CA GLN A 267 18.62 -20.35 -4.45
C GLN A 267 18.32 -19.43 -3.24
N VAL A 268 17.32 -18.56 -3.36
CA VAL A 268 16.90 -17.69 -2.25
C VAL A 268 16.44 -18.51 -1.05
N GLU A 269 15.81 -19.67 -1.28
CA GLU A 269 15.39 -20.57 -0.20
C GLU A 269 16.57 -21.19 0.56
N GLN A 270 17.70 -21.40 -0.10
CA GLN A 270 18.90 -22.03 0.48
C GLN A 270 19.80 -21.08 1.27
N PHE A 271 19.70 -19.75 1.04
CA PHE A 271 20.59 -18.77 1.65
C PHE A 271 19.83 -17.86 2.64
N ASP A 272 19.92 -18.14 3.92
CA ASP A 272 19.24 -17.39 4.99
C ASP A 272 19.59 -15.89 4.99
N TRP A 273 20.83 -15.52 4.64
CA TRP A 273 21.23 -14.11 4.59
C TRP A 273 20.48 -13.30 3.51
N PHE A 274 20.11 -13.95 2.38
CA PHE A 274 19.23 -13.33 1.38
C PHE A 274 17.83 -13.12 1.93
N LYS A 275 17.26 -14.14 2.60
CA LYS A 275 15.94 -14.04 3.24
C LYS A 275 15.94 -12.91 4.28
N ASP A 276 16.95 -12.87 5.15
CA ASP A 276 17.08 -11.82 6.16
C ASP A 276 17.17 -10.43 5.56
N ARG A 277 17.94 -10.27 4.48
CA ARG A 277 18.08 -9.00 3.78
C ARG A 277 16.75 -8.58 3.16
N PHE A 278 16.04 -9.49 2.48
CA PHE A 278 14.72 -9.21 1.93
C PHE A 278 13.68 -8.90 3.01
N MET A 279 13.65 -9.67 4.10
CA MET A 279 12.75 -9.41 5.22
C MET A 279 13.04 -8.06 5.89
N ARG A 280 14.29 -7.70 6.10
CA ARG A 280 14.67 -6.38 6.63
C ARG A 280 14.23 -5.24 5.71
N GLN A 281 14.42 -5.41 4.40
CA GLN A 281 13.96 -4.45 3.40
C GLN A 281 12.43 -4.34 3.39
N ALA A 282 11.73 -5.47 3.39
CA ALA A 282 10.27 -5.54 3.40
C ALA A 282 9.65 -4.94 4.68
N ASN A 283 10.31 -5.13 5.82
CA ASN A 283 9.91 -4.57 7.10
C ASN A 283 10.32 -3.10 7.27
N GLY A 284 10.95 -2.49 6.27
CA GLY A 284 11.40 -1.10 6.32
C GLY A 284 12.57 -0.85 7.27
N LEU A 285 13.14 -1.89 7.87
CA LEU A 285 14.23 -1.75 8.85
C LEU A 285 15.47 -1.06 8.25
N GLY A 286 15.73 -1.27 6.95
CA GLY A 286 16.83 -0.60 6.26
C GLY A 286 16.62 0.92 6.13
N ALA A 287 15.38 1.36 5.89
CA ALA A 287 15.04 2.78 5.78
C ALA A 287 14.97 3.46 7.15
N LEU A 288 14.61 2.72 8.19
CA LEU A 288 14.51 3.24 9.57
C LEU A 288 15.86 3.30 10.28
N GLN A 289 16.91 2.61 9.81
CA GLN A 289 18.23 2.56 10.47
C GLN A 289 18.85 3.93 10.74
N HIS A 290 18.48 4.93 9.96
CA HIS A 290 18.95 6.31 10.09
C HIS A 290 17.93 7.25 10.73
N THR A 291 16.80 6.73 11.21
CA THR A 291 15.75 7.48 11.89
C THR A 291 15.74 7.14 13.38
N ARG A 292 15.04 7.95 14.18
CA ARG A 292 14.82 7.69 15.61
C ARG A 292 13.94 6.48 15.89
N TYR A 293 13.34 5.92 14.87
CA TYR A 293 12.42 4.78 14.94
C TYR A 293 13.13 3.47 14.64
N ALA A 294 14.48 3.49 14.51
CA ALA A 294 15.27 2.27 14.46
C ALA A 294 15.12 1.53 15.80
N CYS A 295 14.52 0.35 15.74
CA CYS A 295 14.44 -0.60 16.87
C CYS A 295 15.68 -1.47 16.93
#